data_e973f0eab28c7655aa695fc4a9702408
#
_entry.id   e973f0eab28c7655aa695fc4a9702408
#
_cell.length_a   1.000
_cell.length_b   1.000
_cell.length_c   1.000
_cell.angle_alpha   90.00
_cell.angle_beta   90.00
_cell.angle_gamma   90.00
#
_symmetry.space_group_name_H-M   'P 1'
#
loop_
_entity.id
_entity.type
_entity.pdbx_description
1 polymer ?
#
loop_
_entity_poly.entity_id
_entity_poly.type
_entity_poly.pdbx_seq_one_letter_code
_entity_poly.pdbx_strand_id
1 'polypeptide(L)'
;MSPKADRLLGAPERRAFKCEAFEFRATSDATATLTGYASVFDKGYDMYGGPDKGGWTEYVDPKAFDETLKRKPDLHLLINHEGMPLARTKSGTLRLSTDRIGLHVDAELDRSDPDVQRLEVKMGRGDMDEMSFAFRTVRHEWNNDESERRLLELNLDKGDVSVVNFGASPHTSAGIRSAVAAIAAGDLAELRSLDPADIASAHQILGQLIEPAKAQGMSVAAARRTLQLTA
;
A
#
# COMPACT_ATOMS: atom_id res chain seq x y z
N MET A 1 3.91 4.83 27.28
CA MET A 1 3.61 4.50 25.85
C MET A 1 3.98 5.72 25.02
N SER A 2 4.70 5.52 23.95
CA SER A 2 5.13 6.62 23.07
C SER A 2 3.94 7.19 22.29
N PRO A 3 3.94 8.51 22.02
CA PRO A 3 2.94 9.12 21.16
C PRO A 3 2.92 8.57 19.73
N LYS A 4 4.03 7.98 19.24
CA LYS A 4 4.08 7.30 17.93
C LYS A 4 3.31 5.99 17.94
N ALA A 5 3.42 5.20 19.02
CA ALA A 5 2.77 3.90 19.13
C ALA A 5 1.24 4.00 19.06
N ASP A 6 0.65 4.96 19.76
CA ASP A 6 -0.81 5.09 19.86
C ASP A 6 -1.46 5.56 18.54
N ARG A 7 -0.75 6.34 17.71
CA ARG A 7 -1.28 6.86 16.44
C ARG A 7 -1.47 5.80 15.36
N LEU A 8 -0.71 4.71 15.41
CA LEU A 8 -0.73 3.66 14.40
C LEU A 8 -1.74 2.54 14.72
N LEU A 9 -2.22 2.46 15.96
CA LEU A 9 -3.23 1.47 16.33
C LEU A 9 -4.58 1.78 15.70
N GLY A 10 -5.14 0.80 14.98
CA GLY A 10 -6.45 0.91 14.33
C GLY A 10 -6.50 1.79 13.08
N ALA A 11 -5.45 2.55 12.77
CA ALA A 11 -5.37 3.31 11.53
C ALA A 11 -5.21 2.38 10.32
N PRO A 12 -5.74 2.74 9.13
CA PRO A 12 -5.47 2.01 7.90
C PRO A 12 -4.00 2.13 7.51
N GLU A 13 -3.35 1.00 7.32
CA GLU A 13 -1.95 0.91 6.89
C GLU A 13 -1.84 0.03 5.65
N ARG A 14 -0.78 0.22 4.85
CA ARG A 14 -0.45 -0.62 3.69
C ARG A 14 1.02 -0.97 3.74
N ARG A 15 1.35 -2.21 3.36
CA ARG A 15 2.73 -2.67 3.18
C ARG A 15 2.85 -3.42 1.88
N ALA A 16 3.95 -3.20 1.20
CA ALA A 16 4.24 -3.91 -0.02
C ALA A 16 5.59 -4.60 0.05
N PHE A 17 5.67 -5.72 -0.61
CA PHE A 17 6.84 -6.58 -0.63
C PHE A 17 7.12 -7.01 -2.06
N LYS A 18 8.40 -7.05 -2.41
CA LYS A 18 8.82 -7.78 -3.60
C LYS A 18 8.56 -9.27 -3.37
N CYS A 19 7.74 -9.85 -4.22
CA CYS A 19 7.28 -11.21 -4.06
C CYS A 19 8.21 -12.19 -4.79
N GLU A 20 8.96 -13.01 -4.04
CA GLU A 20 9.91 -13.98 -4.61
C GLU A 20 9.24 -15.17 -5.32
N ALA A 21 7.97 -15.46 -4.99
CA ALA A 21 7.19 -16.58 -5.55
C ALA A 21 5.89 -16.08 -6.18
N PHE A 22 5.98 -15.01 -6.97
CA PHE A 22 4.83 -14.38 -7.59
C PHE A 22 4.58 -14.98 -8.97
N GLU A 23 3.46 -15.68 -9.12
CA GLU A 23 3.14 -16.40 -10.35
C GLU A 23 1.72 -16.06 -10.82
N PHE A 24 1.62 -15.71 -12.09
CA PHE A 24 0.36 -15.69 -12.83
C PHE A 24 0.39 -16.83 -13.85
N ARG A 25 -0.49 -17.82 -13.71
CA ARG A 25 -0.54 -19.00 -14.55
C ARG A 25 -1.92 -19.19 -15.15
N ALA A 26 -2.02 -19.18 -16.48
CA ALA A 26 -3.23 -19.59 -17.17
C ALA A 26 -3.52 -21.08 -16.86
N THR A 27 -4.69 -21.38 -16.34
CA THR A 27 -5.14 -22.75 -16.03
C THR A 27 -6.04 -23.31 -17.11
N SER A 28 -6.69 -22.41 -17.87
CA SER A 28 -7.45 -22.72 -19.09
C SER A 28 -7.53 -21.47 -19.97
N ASP A 29 -8.26 -21.56 -21.09
CA ASP A 29 -8.55 -20.38 -21.91
C ASP A 29 -9.40 -19.34 -21.14
N ALA A 30 -10.24 -19.80 -20.21
CA ALA A 30 -11.17 -18.95 -19.44
C ALA A 30 -10.64 -18.54 -18.07
N THR A 31 -9.70 -19.26 -17.48
CA THR A 31 -9.26 -19.07 -16.09
C THR A 31 -7.75 -18.97 -15.94
N ALA A 32 -7.33 -18.22 -14.95
CA ALA A 32 -5.94 -18.16 -14.49
C ALA A 32 -5.87 -18.22 -12.97
N THR A 33 -4.72 -18.61 -12.45
CA THR A 33 -4.41 -18.54 -11.02
C THR A 33 -3.30 -17.54 -10.80
N LEU A 34 -3.50 -16.66 -9.80
CA LEU A 34 -2.46 -15.77 -9.30
C LEU A 34 -2.10 -16.23 -7.89
N THR A 35 -0.80 -16.49 -7.68
CA THR A 35 -0.27 -16.90 -6.36
C THR A 35 0.94 -16.05 -5.99
N GLY A 36 1.13 -15.82 -4.68
CA GLY A 36 2.28 -15.10 -4.18
C GLY A 36 2.17 -14.80 -2.69
N TYR A 37 3.13 -14.06 -2.16
CA TYR A 37 3.13 -13.64 -0.77
C TYR A 37 2.89 -12.13 -0.67
N ALA A 38 1.80 -11.75 -0.02
CA ALA A 38 1.50 -10.34 0.26
C ALA A 38 2.31 -9.80 1.45
N SER A 39 2.84 -10.68 2.31
CA SER A 39 3.72 -10.34 3.43
C SER A 39 4.71 -11.47 3.67
N VAL A 40 5.90 -11.14 4.17
CA VAL A 40 6.94 -12.09 4.59
C VAL A 40 7.19 -11.91 6.09
N PHE A 41 7.31 -13.03 6.83
CA PHE A 41 7.53 -13.02 8.28
C PHE A 41 9.00 -12.81 8.64
N ASP A 42 9.23 -12.17 9.78
CA ASP A 42 10.55 -11.96 10.41
C ASP A 42 11.62 -11.33 9.49
N LYS A 43 11.23 -10.80 8.36
CA LYS A 43 12.11 -10.04 7.46
C LYS A 43 11.90 -8.55 7.70
N GLY A 44 12.94 -7.89 8.22
CA GLY A 44 12.90 -6.45 8.48
C GLY A 44 12.83 -5.63 7.20
N TYR A 45 12.05 -4.57 7.19
CA TYR A 45 11.99 -3.58 6.13
C TYR A 45 11.89 -2.18 6.73
N ASP A 46 12.52 -1.23 6.06
CA ASP A 46 12.64 0.13 6.55
C ASP A 46 11.39 0.95 6.24
N MET A 47 10.85 1.55 7.30
CA MET A 47 9.77 2.51 7.25
C MET A 47 10.34 3.92 7.35
N TYR A 48 9.90 4.82 6.47
CA TYR A 48 10.35 6.23 6.43
C TYR A 48 11.87 6.39 6.32
N GLY A 49 12.50 5.48 5.57
CA GLY A 49 13.96 5.48 5.32
C GLY A 49 14.78 4.83 6.43
N GLY A 50 14.13 4.14 7.38
CA GLY A 50 14.78 3.41 8.46
C GLY A 50 15.20 4.27 9.65
N PRO A 51 15.77 3.63 10.68
CA PRO A 51 16.15 4.30 11.93
C PRO A 51 17.08 5.50 11.74
N ASP A 52 18.03 5.39 10.82
CA ASP A 52 19.02 6.45 10.55
C ASP A 52 18.40 7.76 10.00
N LYS A 53 17.17 7.68 9.47
CA LYS A 53 16.43 8.84 8.92
C LYS A 53 15.23 9.24 9.77
N GLY A 54 15.14 8.74 11.00
CA GLY A 54 14.04 9.03 11.92
C GLY A 54 12.81 8.15 11.72
N GLY A 55 12.91 7.15 10.85
CA GLY A 55 11.96 6.07 10.70
C GLY A 55 12.24 4.90 11.65
N TRP A 56 11.90 3.69 11.23
CA TRP A 56 12.14 2.45 11.98
C TRP A 56 12.23 1.26 11.05
N THR A 57 12.78 0.15 11.52
CA THR A 57 12.67 -1.16 10.85
C THR A 57 11.43 -1.87 11.36
N GLU A 58 10.60 -2.37 10.47
CA GLU A 58 9.36 -3.07 10.83
C GLU A 58 9.44 -4.56 10.49
N TYR A 59 8.85 -5.39 11.34
CA TYR A 59 8.77 -6.84 11.19
C TYR A 59 7.33 -7.30 11.31
N VAL A 60 6.92 -8.28 10.51
CA VAL A 60 5.64 -8.97 10.66
C VAL A 60 5.88 -10.28 11.42
N ASP A 61 5.20 -10.43 12.55
CA ASP A 61 5.28 -11.66 13.37
C ASP A 61 4.58 -12.82 12.65
N PRO A 62 5.09 -14.07 12.74
CA PRO A 62 4.45 -15.24 12.12
C PRO A 62 3.01 -15.49 12.55
N LYS A 63 2.59 -14.97 13.70
CA LYS A 63 1.22 -15.09 14.22
C LYS A 63 0.34 -13.87 13.95
N ALA A 64 0.88 -12.85 13.25
CA ALA A 64 0.19 -11.58 13.06
C ALA A 64 -1.18 -11.72 12.37
N PHE A 65 -1.36 -12.76 11.56
CA PHE A 65 -2.59 -13.00 10.80
C PHE A 65 -3.50 -14.07 11.39
N ASP A 66 -3.10 -14.78 12.45
CA ASP A 66 -3.85 -15.92 12.97
C ASP A 66 -5.29 -15.57 13.32
N GLU A 67 -5.49 -14.50 14.09
CA GLU A 67 -6.84 -14.12 14.55
C GLU A 67 -7.71 -13.57 13.42
N THR A 68 -7.15 -12.79 12.51
CA THR A 68 -7.91 -12.25 11.37
C THR A 68 -8.34 -13.36 10.41
N LEU A 69 -7.47 -14.34 10.10
CA LEU A 69 -7.80 -15.45 9.22
C LEU A 69 -8.84 -16.39 9.82
N LYS A 70 -8.80 -16.65 11.14
CA LYS A 70 -9.85 -17.42 11.84
C LYS A 70 -11.24 -16.80 11.71
N ARG A 71 -11.32 -15.46 11.65
CA ARG A 71 -12.56 -14.70 11.50
C ARG A 71 -13.08 -14.69 10.06
N LYS A 72 -12.33 -15.25 9.09
CA LYS A 72 -12.65 -15.27 7.67
C LYS A 72 -12.95 -13.87 7.13
N PRO A 73 -11.94 -12.98 7.08
CA PRO A 73 -12.12 -11.58 6.71
C PRO A 73 -12.61 -11.45 5.27
N ASP A 74 -13.38 -10.40 5.02
CA ASP A 74 -13.87 -10.08 3.68
C ASP A 74 -12.89 -9.13 3.00
N LEU A 75 -12.06 -9.66 2.08
CA LEU A 75 -11.06 -8.92 1.32
C LEU A 75 -11.30 -9.02 -0.18
N HIS A 76 -10.74 -8.05 -0.89
CA HIS A 76 -10.62 -8.04 -2.34
C HIS A 76 -9.16 -8.25 -2.78
N LEU A 77 -8.99 -8.81 -3.97
CA LEU A 77 -7.75 -8.68 -4.75
C LEU A 77 -7.94 -7.51 -5.70
N LEU A 78 -7.03 -6.54 -5.65
CA LEU A 78 -7.07 -5.33 -6.49
C LEU A 78 -5.75 -5.16 -7.27
N ILE A 79 -5.72 -4.14 -8.13
CA ILE A 79 -4.52 -3.59 -8.74
C ILE A 79 -4.29 -2.21 -8.14
N ASN A 80 -3.10 -1.96 -7.58
CA ASN A 80 -2.72 -0.68 -6.98
C ASN A 80 -3.70 -0.17 -5.89
N HIS A 81 -4.39 -1.08 -5.18
CA HIS A 81 -5.41 -0.76 -4.17
C HIS A 81 -6.62 0.03 -4.70
N GLU A 82 -6.92 -0.08 -5.98
CA GLU A 82 -7.96 0.70 -6.66
C GLU A 82 -8.69 -0.15 -7.71
N GLY A 83 -9.82 0.36 -8.19
CA GLY A 83 -10.57 -0.22 -9.31
C GLY A 83 -11.55 -1.31 -8.92
N MET A 84 -11.91 -2.12 -9.92
CA MET A 84 -12.82 -3.26 -9.74
C MET A 84 -12.07 -4.45 -9.14
N PRO A 85 -12.68 -5.22 -8.23
CA PRO A 85 -12.02 -6.36 -7.65
C PRO A 85 -11.87 -7.50 -8.65
N LEU A 86 -10.65 -8.03 -8.76
CA LEU A 86 -10.35 -9.21 -9.59
C LEU A 86 -10.79 -10.52 -8.93
N ALA A 87 -10.75 -10.57 -7.59
CA ALA A 87 -11.16 -11.71 -6.78
C ALA A 87 -11.59 -11.24 -5.38
N ARG A 88 -12.31 -12.10 -4.63
CA ARG A 88 -12.79 -11.78 -3.29
C ARG A 88 -12.87 -13.02 -2.41
N THR A 89 -12.57 -12.89 -1.13
CA THR A 89 -12.69 -14.00 -0.17
C THR A 89 -14.12 -14.50 -0.03
N LYS A 90 -15.11 -13.58 0.00
CA LYS A 90 -16.52 -13.92 0.14
C LYS A 90 -17.08 -14.72 -1.04
N SER A 91 -16.62 -14.49 -2.26
CA SER A 91 -17.01 -15.27 -3.45
C SER A 91 -16.23 -16.59 -3.57
N GLY A 92 -15.20 -16.79 -2.73
CA GLY A 92 -14.33 -17.98 -2.78
C GLY A 92 -13.26 -17.94 -3.87
N THR A 93 -13.20 -16.86 -4.65
CA THR A 93 -12.20 -16.69 -5.72
C THR A 93 -10.86 -16.19 -5.19
N LEU A 94 -10.79 -15.69 -3.95
CA LEU A 94 -9.58 -15.31 -3.24
C LEU A 94 -9.43 -16.16 -1.98
N ARG A 95 -8.29 -16.77 -1.77
CA ARG A 95 -7.91 -17.54 -0.59
C ARG A 95 -6.66 -16.97 0.02
N LEU A 96 -6.65 -16.83 1.34
CA LEU A 96 -5.50 -16.39 2.13
C LEU A 96 -5.14 -17.47 3.13
N SER A 97 -3.87 -17.75 3.27
CA SER A 97 -3.32 -18.67 4.27
C SER A 97 -1.97 -18.18 4.75
N THR A 98 -1.48 -18.74 5.85
CA THR A 98 -0.13 -18.49 6.31
C THR A 98 0.67 -19.80 6.31
N ASP A 99 1.95 -19.69 6.01
CA ASP A 99 2.93 -20.75 6.16
C ASP A 99 4.20 -20.21 6.86
N ARG A 100 5.32 -20.92 6.76
CA ARG A 100 6.59 -20.47 7.36
C ARG A 100 7.21 -19.23 6.67
N ILE A 101 6.76 -18.85 5.46
CA ILE A 101 7.28 -17.74 4.69
C ILE A 101 6.51 -16.46 5.01
N GLY A 102 5.16 -16.51 4.98
CA GLY A 102 4.37 -15.30 5.11
C GLY A 102 2.87 -15.49 4.89
N LEU A 103 2.20 -14.40 4.52
CA LEU A 103 0.80 -14.37 4.10
C LEU A 103 0.72 -14.75 2.63
N HIS A 104 0.34 -15.98 2.36
CA HIS A 104 0.14 -16.53 1.02
C HIS A 104 -1.23 -16.14 0.45
N VAL A 105 -1.22 -15.72 -0.80
CA VAL A 105 -2.40 -15.36 -1.61
C VAL A 105 -2.56 -16.39 -2.71
N ASP A 106 -3.77 -16.90 -2.89
CA ASP A 106 -4.19 -17.76 -3.99
C ASP A 106 -5.51 -17.21 -4.55
N ALA A 107 -5.51 -16.80 -5.81
CA ALA A 107 -6.66 -16.21 -6.46
C ALA A 107 -6.97 -16.87 -7.79
N GLU A 108 -8.23 -17.24 -7.99
CA GLU A 108 -8.78 -17.68 -9.26
C GLU A 108 -9.35 -16.49 -10.02
N LEU A 109 -8.86 -16.26 -11.24
CA LEU A 109 -9.15 -15.08 -12.05
C LEU A 109 -9.86 -15.48 -13.34
N ASP A 110 -10.83 -14.67 -13.76
CA ASP A 110 -11.53 -14.80 -15.04
C ASP A 110 -10.74 -14.09 -16.14
N ARG A 111 -10.24 -14.82 -17.12
CA ARG A 111 -9.45 -14.27 -18.24
C ARG A 111 -10.30 -13.52 -19.27
N SER A 112 -11.64 -13.55 -19.17
CA SER A 112 -12.49 -12.67 -19.95
C SER A 112 -12.56 -11.24 -19.41
N ASP A 113 -12.13 -11.04 -18.13
CA ASP A 113 -12.04 -9.72 -17.52
C ASP A 113 -10.89 -8.91 -18.16
N PRO A 114 -11.16 -7.72 -18.72
CA PRO A 114 -10.11 -6.88 -19.31
C PRO A 114 -8.99 -6.48 -18.34
N ASP A 115 -9.28 -6.32 -17.05
CA ASP A 115 -8.29 -5.97 -16.04
C ASP A 115 -7.36 -7.17 -15.74
N VAL A 116 -7.89 -8.40 -15.74
CA VAL A 116 -7.10 -9.62 -15.64
C VAL A 116 -6.19 -9.77 -16.86
N GLN A 117 -6.68 -9.52 -18.08
CA GLN A 117 -5.86 -9.57 -19.30
C GLN A 117 -4.71 -8.55 -19.28
N ARG A 118 -4.99 -7.32 -18.81
CA ARG A 118 -3.95 -6.29 -18.64
C ARG A 118 -2.92 -6.69 -17.62
N LEU A 119 -3.36 -7.28 -16.49
CA LEU A 119 -2.48 -7.75 -15.43
C LEU A 119 -1.56 -8.88 -15.94
N GLU A 120 -2.12 -9.89 -16.64
CA GLU A 120 -1.37 -11.00 -17.23
C GLU A 120 -0.19 -10.48 -18.09
N VAL A 121 -0.47 -9.52 -18.98
CA VAL A 121 0.56 -8.93 -19.85
C VAL A 121 1.62 -8.18 -19.04
N LYS A 122 1.22 -7.42 -18.01
CA LYS A 122 2.12 -6.63 -17.18
C LYS A 122 3.04 -7.51 -16.34
N MET A 123 2.49 -8.52 -15.70
CA MET A 123 3.25 -9.49 -14.92
C MET A 123 4.19 -10.32 -15.81
N GLY A 124 3.72 -10.79 -16.97
CA GLY A 124 4.54 -11.55 -17.92
C GLY A 124 5.76 -10.80 -18.46
N ARG A 125 5.72 -9.45 -18.46
CA ARG A 125 6.87 -8.59 -18.81
C ARG A 125 7.72 -8.17 -17.62
N GLY A 126 7.28 -8.46 -16.38
CA GLY A 126 7.94 -8.00 -15.18
C GLY A 126 7.67 -6.52 -14.83
N ASP A 127 6.63 -5.92 -15.41
CA ASP A 127 6.24 -4.54 -15.09
C ASP A 127 5.58 -4.44 -13.70
N MET A 128 5.06 -5.57 -13.18
CA MET A 128 4.38 -5.68 -11.88
C MET A 128 4.85 -6.98 -11.21
N ASP A 129 5.70 -6.87 -10.22
CA ASP A 129 6.34 -7.99 -9.51
C ASP A 129 6.24 -7.90 -7.98
N GLU A 130 5.39 -7.00 -7.49
CA GLU A 130 5.22 -6.75 -6.06
C GLU A 130 3.76 -6.95 -5.63
N MET A 131 3.59 -7.39 -4.38
CA MET A 131 2.29 -7.44 -3.72
C MET A 131 2.25 -6.51 -2.51
N SER A 132 1.07 -6.01 -2.24
CA SER A 132 0.77 -5.18 -1.09
C SER A 132 -0.44 -5.70 -0.36
N PHE A 133 -0.55 -5.42 0.93
CA PHE A 133 -1.76 -5.68 1.71
C PHE A 133 -2.15 -4.47 2.54
N ALA A 134 -3.46 -4.25 2.67
CA ALA A 134 -4.05 -3.21 3.49
C ALA A 134 -4.60 -3.82 4.79
N PHE A 135 -4.30 -3.19 5.91
CA PHE A 135 -4.65 -3.70 7.24
C PHE A 135 -4.85 -2.59 8.27
N ARG A 136 -5.28 -2.97 9.46
CA ARG A 136 -5.22 -2.15 10.66
C ARG A 136 -4.46 -2.90 11.74
N THR A 137 -3.52 -2.24 12.38
CA THR A 137 -2.77 -2.83 13.51
C THR A 137 -3.68 -2.92 14.73
N VAL A 138 -3.82 -4.13 15.26
CA VAL A 138 -4.52 -4.41 16.52
C VAL A 138 -3.54 -4.41 17.67
N ARG A 139 -2.37 -5.04 17.47
CA ARG A 139 -1.31 -5.11 18.47
C ARG A 139 0.07 -5.07 17.81
N HIS A 140 0.95 -4.29 18.39
CA HIS A 140 2.36 -4.21 18.01
C HIS A 140 3.25 -4.02 19.25
N GLU A 141 4.53 -4.21 19.07
CA GLU A 141 5.56 -3.90 20.05
C GLU A 141 6.64 -3.03 19.42
N TRP A 142 7.22 -2.14 20.22
CA TRP A 142 8.37 -1.34 19.90
C TRP A 142 9.53 -1.72 20.81
N ASN A 143 10.75 -1.68 20.29
CA ASN A 143 11.93 -1.74 21.15
C ASN A 143 12.10 -0.43 21.94
N ASN A 144 13.08 -0.40 22.85
CA ASN A 144 13.22 0.68 23.83
C ASN A 144 13.54 2.05 23.21
N ASP A 145 14.20 2.10 22.07
CA ASP A 145 14.60 3.31 21.35
C ASP A 145 13.71 3.65 20.15
N GLU A 146 12.63 2.89 19.98
CA GLU A 146 11.65 3.04 18.88
C GLU A 146 12.26 2.94 17.48
N SER A 147 13.40 2.28 17.36
CA SER A 147 14.04 1.99 16.07
C SER A 147 13.46 0.75 15.38
N GLU A 148 12.75 -0.12 16.12
CA GLU A 148 12.12 -1.33 15.59
C GLU A 148 10.67 -1.43 16.04
N ARG A 149 9.80 -1.84 15.10
CA ARG A 149 8.38 -2.15 15.33
C ARG A 149 8.08 -3.58 14.92
N ARG A 150 7.47 -4.37 15.79
CA ARG A 150 6.97 -5.71 15.47
C ARG A 150 5.45 -5.72 15.45
N LEU A 151 4.86 -6.06 14.31
CA LEU A 151 3.43 -6.23 14.13
C LEU A 151 3.01 -7.60 14.64
N LEU A 152 2.25 -7.67 15.72
CA LEU A 152 1.89 -8.91 16.43
C LEU A 152 0.48 -9.39 16.11
N GLU A 153 -0.45 -8.49 15.83
CA GLU A 153 -1.81 -8.82 15.46
C GLU A 153 -2.36 -7.77 14.50
N LEU A 154 -2.88 -8.24 13.36
CA LEU A 154 -3.39 -7.41 12.28
C LEU A 154 -4.84 -7.76 11.97
N ASN A 155 -5.63 -6.75 11.62
CA ASN A 155 -6.98 -6.92 11.11
C ASN A 155 -7.01 -6.61 9.61
N LEU A 156 -7.34 -7.62 8.81
CA LEU A 156 -7.47 -7.52 7.35
C LEU A 156 -8.90 -7.22 6.89
N ASP A 157 -9.91 -7.32 7.77
CA ASP A 157 -11.31 -7.18 7.35
C ASP A 157 -11.60 -5.83 6.70
N LYS A 158 -12.26 -5.86 5.54
CA LYS A 158 -12.50 -4.70 4.67
C LYS A 158 -11.24 -4.03 4.12
N GLY A 159 -10.11 -4.74 4.20
CA GLY A 159 -8.89 -4.38 3.48
C GLY A 159 -8.83 -5.03 2.10
N ASP A 160 -7.65 -5.06 1.55
CA ASP A 160 -7.36 -5.71 0.27
C ASP A 160 -5.94 -6.30 0.27
N VAL A 161 -5.72 -7.21 -0.66
CA VAL A 161 -4.40 -7.56 -1.18
C VAL A 161 -4.33 -7.06 -2.61
N SER A 162 -3.18 -6.55 -3.03
CA SER A 162 -3.06 -5.91 -4.34
C SER A 162 -1.77 -6.30 -5.04
N VAL A 163 -1.85 -6.49 -6.36
CA VAL A 163 -0.66 -6.42 -7.22
C VAL A 163 -0.34 -4.94 -7.44
N VAL A 164 0.90 -4.54 -7.22
CA VAL A 164 1.28 -3.12 -7.28
C VAL A 164 2.46 -2.89 -8.21
N ASN A 165 2.50 -1.70 -8.84
CA ASN A 165 3.59 -1.29 -9.73
C ASN A 165 4.90 -1.08 -9.00
N PHE A 166 4.82 -0.47 -7.82
CA PHE A 166 5.90 -0.27 -6.88
C PHE A 166 5.35 -0.51 -5.49
N GLY A 167 6.09 -1.25 -4.71
CA GLY A 167 5.80 -1.40 -3.30
C GLY A 167 5.60 -0.03 -2.70
N ALA A 168 4.51 0.16 -1.97
CA ALA A 168 4.32 1.40 -1.27
C ALA A 168 5.54 1.63 -0.39
N SER A 169 6.48 2.42 -0.90
CA SER A 169 7.33 3.18 0.00
C SER A 169 6.37 3.91 0.93
N PRO A 170 6.56 3.88 2.24
CA PRO A 170 5.66 4.53 3.20
C PRO A 170 5.44 6.02 2.93
N HIS A 171 6.23 6.60 2.03
CA HIS A 171 6.14 7.99 1.59
C HIS A 171 5.14 8.23 0.44
N THR A 172 4.40 7.23 -0.04
CA THR A 172 3.83 7.39 -1.38
C THR A 172 2.36 7.54 -1.38
N SER A 173 1.47 7.81 -1.14
CA SER A 173 0.21 8.16 -1.84
C SER A 173 -0.88 8.76 -0.94
N ALA A 174 -1.05 8.24 0.26
CA ALA A 174 -2.09 8.81 1.13
C ALA A 174 -1.56 10.06 1.85
N GLY A 175 -0.37 9.99 2.48
CA GLY A 175 0.25 11.12 3.20
C GLY A 175 0.59 12.27 2.26
N ILE A 176 1.22 11.97 1.11
CA ILE A 176 1.54 13.00 0.11
C ILE A 176 0.27 13.61 -0.49
N ARG A 177 -0.78 12.83 -0.79
CA ARG A 177 -2.07 13.38 -1.26
C ARG A 177 -2.74 14.25 -0.22
N SER A 178 -2.75 13.84 1.04
CA SER A 178 -3.26 14.65 2.15
C SER A 178 -2.43 15.93 2.31
N ALA A 179 -1.11 15.85 2.21
CA ALA A 179 -0.22 17.01 2.26
C ALA A 179 -0.45 17.96 1.07
N VAL A 180 -0.59 17.45 -0.16
CA VAL A 180 -0.94 18.25 -1.34
C VAL A 180 -2.30 18.94 -1.15
N ALA A 181 -3.31 18.22 -0.67
CA ALA A 181 -4.64 18.76 -0.42
C ALA A 181 -4.62 19.84 0.68
N ALA A 182 -3.93 19.59 1.79
CA ALA A 182 -3.78 20.54 2.89
C ALA A 182 -3.00 21.80 2.47
N ILE A 183 -1.92 21.63 1.67
CA ILE A 183 -1.19 22.78 1.08
C ILE A 183 -2.11 23.59 0.15
N ALA A 184 -2.86 22.92 -0.71
CA ALA A 184 -3.78 23.56 -1.65
C ALA A 184 -4.92 24.29 -0.95
N ALA A 185 -5.43 23.74 0.16
CA ALA A 185 -6.48 24.35 0.99
C ALA A 185 -5.95 25.43 1.93
N GLY A 186 -4.64 25.51 2.17
CA GLY A 186 -4.03 26.39 3.20
C GLY A 186 -4.36 25.95 4.63
N ASP A 187 -4.66 24.65 4.81
CA ASP A 187 -5.03 24.10 6.13
C ASP A 187 -3.78 23.79 6.95
N LEU A 188 -3.39 24.79 7.77
CA LEU A 188 -2.22 24.66 8.65
C LEU A 188 -2.44 23.69 9.82
N ALA A 189 -3.69 23.44 10.21
CA ALA A 189 -3.99 22.50 11.29
C ALA A 189 -3.77 21.07 10.79
N GLU A 190 -4.27 20.75 9.61
CA GLU A 190 -4.06 19.45 8.97
C GLU A 190 -2.58 19.22 8.63
N LEU A 191 -1.88 20.22 8.06
CA LEU A 191 -0.44 20.13 7.79
C LEU A 191 0.40 19.80 9.02
N ARG A 192 0.06 20.34 10.18
CA ARG A 192 0.77 20.03 11.44
C ARG A 192 0.52 18.61 11.95
N SER A 193 -0.53 17.95 11.49
CA SER A 193 -0.87 16.58 11.86
C SER A 193 -0.22 15.53 10.96
N LEU A 194 0.31 15.95 9.80
CA LEU A 194 0.91 15.08 8.80
C LEU A 194 2.40 14.87 9.05
N ASP A 195 2.94 13.79 8.48
CA ASP A 195 4.38 13.52 8.53
C ASP A 195 5.17 14.62 7.80
N PRO A 196 6.21 15.19 8.42
CA PRO A 196 7.05 16.21 7.78
C PRO A 196 7.67 15.76 6.46
N ALA A 197 7.95 14.46 6.29
CA ALA A 197 8.51 13.91 5.06
C ALA A 197 7.47 13.88 3.93
N ASP A 198 6.21 13.61 4.23
CA ASP A 198 5.11 13.68 3.26
C ASP A 198 4.86 15.13 2.82
N ILE A 199 4.94 16.08 3.75
CA ILE A 199 4.84 17.52 3.45
C ILE A 199 6.00 17.96 2.55
N ALA A 200 7.23 17.53 2.84
CA ALA A 200 8.40 17.85 2.04
C ALA A 200 8.30 17.27 0.62
N SER A 201 7.82 16.03 0.49
CA SER A 201 7.60 15.35 -0.80
C SER A 201 6.49 16.04 -1.60
N ALA A 202 5.39 16.40 -0.96
CA ALA A 202 4.30 17.16 -1.57
C ALA A 202 4.78 18.52 -2.08
N HIS A 203 5.58 19.24 -1.30
CA HIS A 203 6.18 20.51 -1.68
C HIS A 203 7.11 20.39 -2.89
N GLN A 204 7.93 19.33 -2.94
CA GLN A 204 8.81 19.04 -4.08
C GLN A 204 8.01 18.77 -5.36
N ILE A 205 6.95 17.95 -5.28
CA ILE A 205 6.06 17.66 -6.43
C ILE A 205 5.39 18.92 -6.95
N LEU A 206 4.84 19.74 -6.04
CA LEU A 206 4.22 21.01 -6.41
C LEU A 206 5.24 21.97 -7.01
N GLY A 207 6.48 22.00 -6.51
CA GLY A 207 7.58 22.79 -7.06
C GLY A 207 7.88 22.41 -8.52
N GLN A 208 7.97 21.12 -8.81
CA GLN A 208 8.22 20.62 -10.18
C GLN A 208 7.08 20.95 -11.15
N LEU A 209 5.84 21.01 -10.68
CA LEU A 209 4.68 21.39 -11.50
C LEU A 209 4.64 22.91 -11.77
N ILE A 210 5.21 23.72 -10.88
CA ILE A 210 5.18 25.18 -10.99
C ILE A 210 6.34 25.71 -11.86
N GLU A 211 7.52 25.09 -11.82
CA GLU A 211 8.68 25.49 -12.60
C GLU A 211 8.46 25.48 -14.12
N PRO A 212 7.89 24.43 -14.74
CA PRO A 212 7.55 24.46 -16.16
C PRO A 212 6.56 25.57 -16.55
N ALA A 213 5.61 25.86 -15.66
CA ALA A 213 4.62 26.93 -15.90
C ALA A 213 5.27 28.34 -15.92
N LYS A 214 6.30 28.56 -15.12
CA LYS A 214 7.09 29.79 -15.16
C LYS A 214 7.92 29.92 -16.45
N ALA A 215 8.50 28.82 -16.91
CA ALA A 215 9.26 28.77 -18.16
C ALA A 215 8.39 29.04 -19.41
N GLN A 216 7.08 28.78 -19.34
CA GLN A 216 6.12 29.03 -20.42
C GLN A 216 5.40 30.40 -20.29
N GLY A 217 5.78 31.25 -19.35
CA GLY A 217 5.18 32.58 -19.17
C GLY A 217 3.75 32.57 -18.61
N MET A 218 3.25 31.43 -18.13
CA MET A 218 1.94 31.37 -17.49
C MET A 218 2.01 31.95 -16.08
N SER A 219 1.04 32.83 -15.76
CA SER A 219 0.91 33.38 -14.42
C SER A 219 0.42 32.30 -13.44
N VAL A 220 0.82 32.42 -12.16
CA VAL A 220 0.35 31.55 -11.07
C VAL A 220 -1.19 31.49 -11.00
N ALA A 221 -1.88 32.56 -11.40
CA ALA A 221 -3.33 32.63 -11.50
C ALA A 221 -3.90 31.75 -12.64
N ALA A 222 -3.19 31.60 -13.74
CA ALA A 222 -3.60 30.72 -14.83
C ALA A 222 -3.43 29.25 -14.47
N ALA A 223 -2.32 28.88 -13.78
CA ALA A 223 -2.09 27.53 -13.29
C ALA A 223 -3.15 27.08 -12.25
N ARG A 224 -3.60 27.99 -11.37
CA ARG A 224 -4.70 27.73 -10.44
C ARG A 224 -6.03 27.43 -11.14
N ARG A 225 -6.33 28.10 -12.26
CA ARG A 225 -7.56 27.82 -13.02
C ARG A 225 -7.54 26.47 -13.69
N THR A 226 -6.38 26.01 -14.17
CA THR A 226 -6.24 24.69 -14.79
C THR A 226 -6.46 23.57 -13.76
N LEU A 227 -5.96 23.73 -12.54
CA LEU A 227 -6.17 22.77 -11.44
C LEU A 227 -7.62 22.72 -10.93
N GLN A 228 -8.40 23.81 -11.05
CA GLN A 228 -9.82 23.84 -10.68
C GLN A 228 -10.76 23.23 -11.73
N LEU A 229 -10.29 23.01 -12.97
CA LEU A 229 -11.07 22.41 -14.05
C LEU A 229 -10.88 20.89 -14.18
N THR A 230 -9.99 20.30 -13.38
CA THR A 230 -9.69 18.85 -13.35
C THR A 230 -10.09 18.17 -12.03
N ALA A 231 -10.85 18.85 -11.17
CA ALA A 231 -11.39 18.35 -9.91
C ALA A 231 -12.88 17.99 -10.04
#